data_9bacdba98815fa6ec7cea86f845118af
#
_entry.id   9bacdba98815fa6ec7cea86f845118af
#
_cell.length_a   1.000
_cell.length_b   1.000
_cell.length_c   1.000
_cell.angle_alpha   90.00
_cell.angle_beta   90.00
_cell.angle_gamma   90.00
#
_symmetry.space_group_name_H-M   'P 1'
#
loop_
_entity.id
_entity.type
_entity.pdbx_description
1 polymer ?
#
loop_
_entity_poly.entity_id
_entity_poly.type
_entity_poly.pdbx_seq_one_letter_code
_entity_poly.pdbx_strand_id
1 'polypeptide(L)'
;PEQITASLPQALEGADIILVVTTTDAHGAIARQCAPYLRDGQIILLNPGHVGGALEVRHILQEELACPARVIIAETGDLMYACRMVQEGEIFQSGIKQHVAVAALPASHTPRLMEVLGPIFPCLHPVDSILETGFEGGGAMLHPIPSLMNLNRTDRAQGYDYYIDGITPSIARLVSACDCERLAVCRALGLEVPSLVASLQKTYG
;
A
#
# COMPACT_ATOMS: atom_id res chain seq x y z
N PRO A 1 10.20 -2.70 19.76
CA PRO A 1 10.17 -1.24 19.68
C PRO A 1 10.79 -0.62 20.94
N GLU A 2 11.49 0.48 20.78
CA GLU A 2 12.05 1.22 21.92
C GLU A 2 10.94 1.89 22.74
N GLN A 3 9.87 2.31 22.06
CA GLN A 3 8.74 2.98 22.67
C GLN A 3 7.42 2.61 21.96
N ILE A 4 6.35 2.49 22.72
CA ILE A 4 4.97 2.43 22.24
C ILE A 4 4.24 3.60 22.88
N THR A 5 3.64 4.47 22.07
CA THR A 5 2.96 5.68 22.54
C THR A 5 1.74 6.00 21.70
N ALA A 6 0.71 6.58 22.31
CA ALA A 6 -0.41 7.19 21.61
C ALA A 6 -0.17 8.68 21.31
N SER A 7 0.97 9.24 21.76
CA SER A 7 1.34 10.62 21.51
C SER A 7 2.08 10.75 20.20
N LEU A 8 1.43 11.33 19.20
CA LEU A 8 2.04 11.53 17.88
C LEU A 8 3.31 12.40 17.92
N PRO A 9 3.38 13.51 18.69
CA PRO A 9 4.63 14.26 18.82
C PRO A 9 5.80 13.40 19.30
N GLN A 10 5.56 12.55 20.32
CA GLN A 10 6.60 11.65 20.84
C GLN A 10 7.00 10.59 19.81
N ALA A 11 6.03 10.06 19.04
CA ALA A 11 6.31 9.06 18.01
C ALA A 11 7.15 9.63 16.85
N LEU A 12 7.00 10.92 16.55
CA LEU A 12 7.71 11.60 15.47
C LEU A 12 9.03 12.25 15.90
N GLU A 13 9.28 12.35 17.20
CA GLU A 13 10.53 12.90 17.73
C GLU A 13 11.71 12.03 17.32
N GLY A 14 12.68 12.62 16.62
CA GLY A 14 13.86 11.91 16.13
C GLY A 14 13.63 10.94 14.96
N ALA A 15 12.40 10.71 14.53
CA ALA A 15 12.11 9.80 13.43
C ALA A 15 12.53 10.38 12.07
N ASP A 16 13.34 9.66 11.32
CA ASP A 16 13.69 10.01 9.92
C ASP A 16 12.72 9.36 8.92
N ILE A 17 12.14 8.23 9.29
CA ILE A 17 11.18 7.47 8.48
C ILE A 17 9.88 7.33 9.26
N ILE A 18 8.78 7.72 8.63
CA ILE A 18 7.41 7.59 9.13
C ILE A 18 6.72 6.53 8.28
N LEU A 19 6.58 5.32 8.82
CA LEU A 19 5.92 4.22 8.15
C LEU A 19 4.43 4.22 8.50
N VAL A 20 3.58 4.54 7.53
CA VAL A 20 2.12 4.55 7.69
C VAL A 20 1.57 3.20 7.24
N VAL A 21 1.17 2.37 8.19
CA VAL A 21 0.62 1.02 7.95
C VAL A 21 -0.81 0.99 8.42
N THR A 22 -1.69 1.53 7.60
CA THR A 22 -3.13 1.65 7.89
C THR A 22 -3.95 1.41 6.63
N THR A 23 -5.26 1.36 6.77
CA THR A 23 -6.18 1.42 5.64
C THR A 23 -6.11 2.79 4.96
N THR A 24 -6.36 2.84 3.66
CA THR A 24 -6.18 4.05 2.84
C THR A 24 -7.05 5.23 3.28
N ASP A 25 -8.25 4.96 3.77
CA ASP A 25 -9.17 5.96 4.31
C ASP A 25 -8.64 6.74 5.52
N ALA A 26 -7.61 6.20 6.21
CA ALA A 26 -6.95 6.86 7.32
C ALA A 26 -5.80 7.79 6.90
N HIS A 27 -5.27 7.67 5.67
CA HIS A 27 -4.07 8.40 5.23
C HIS A 27 -4.24 9.92 5.36
N GLY A 28 -5.36 10.45 4.91
CA GLY A 28 -5.64 11.88 4.99
C GLY A 28 -5.69 12.41 6.43
N ALA A 29 -6.32 11.67 7.34
CA ALA A 29 -6.38 12.04 8.76
C ALA A 29 -4.99 12.00 9.41
N ILE A 30 -4.20 10.99 9.10
CA ILE A 30 -2.82 10.85 9.61
C ILE A 30 -1.94 11.98 9.08
N ALA A 31 -2.02 12.31 7.78
CA ALA A 31 -1.27 13.41 7.20
C ALA A 31 -1.55 14.74 7.92
N ARG A 32 -2.83 15.06 8.18
CA ARG A 32 -3.21 16.28 8.91
C ARG A 32 -2.67 16.30 10.33
N GLN A 33 -2.71 15.18 11.02
CA GLN A 33 -2.21 15.07 12.39
C GLN A 33 -0.67 15.17 12.45
N CYS A 34 0.04 14.61 11.48
CA CYS A 34 1.49 14.67 11.40
C CYS A 34 2.02 16.05 11.01
N ALA A 35 1.31 16.79 10.17
CA ALA A 35 1.78 18.03 9.55
C ALA A 35 2.46 19.03 10.53
N PRO A 36 1.93 19.31 11.75
CA PRO A 36 2.56 20.26 12.68
C PRO A 36 3.92 19.80 13.23
N TYR A 37 4.25 18.52 13.10
CA TYR A 37 5.44 17.90 13.70
C TYR A 37 6.46 17.44 12.67
N LEU A 38 6.15 17.58 11.37
CA LEU A 38 7.04 17.18 10.29
C LEU A 38 8.26 18.09 10.18
N ARG A 39 9.37 17.52 9.76
CA ARG A 39 10.65 18.20 9.59
C ARG A 39 11.23 17.93 8.20
N ASP A 40 12.06 18.84 7.71
CA ASP A 40 12.77 18.68 6.45
C ASP A 40 13.55 17.38 6.40
N GLY A 41 13.47 16.68 5.28
CA GLY A 41 14.22 15.46 5.00
C GLY A 41 13.58 14.17 5.50
N GLN A 42 12.49 14.23 6.26
CA GLN A 42 11.76 13.01 6.67
C GLN A 42 11.13 12.30 5.47
N ILE A 43 11.01 10.99 5.58
CA ILE A 43 10.35 10.13 4.61
C ILE A 43 9.02 9.66 5.18
N ILE A 44 7.92 9.90 4.46
CA ILE A 44 6.61 9.32 4.76
C ILE A 44 6.39 8.19 3.75
N LEU A 45 6.39 6.95 4.22
CA LEU A 45 6.11 5.77 3.40
C LEU A 45 4.74 5.20 3.73
N LEU A 46 3.82 5.27 2.77
CA LEU A 46 2.51 4.61 2.85
C LEU A 46 2.69 3.12 2.48
N ASN A 47 2.35 2.23 3.39
CA ASN A 47 2.51 0.79 3.18
C ASN A 47 1.21 0.03 3.48
N PRO A 48 0.35 -0.17 2.47
CA PRO A 48 0.47 0.32 1.09
C PRO A 48 -0.17 1.71 0.88
N GLY A 49 0.17 2.39 -0.24
CA GLY A 49 -0.49 3.61 -0.66
C GLY A 49 -1.76 3.37 -1.46
N HIS A 50 -1.84 2.23 -2.16
CA HIS A 50 -2.87 1.94 -3.14
C HIS A 50 -3.02 3.04 -4.21
N VAL A 51 -4.20 3.16 -4.82
CA VAL A 51 -4.40 4.14 -5.90
C VAL A 51 -4.61 5.54 -5.31
N GLY A 52 -3.59 6.39 -5.40
CA GLY A 52 -3.70 7.81 -5.07
C GLY A 52 -3.37 8.20 -3.63
N GLY A 53 -2.93 7.29 -2.76
CA GLY A 53 -2.60 7.61 -1.37
C GLY A 53 -1.52 8.69 -1.25
N ALA A 54 -0.43 8.56 -2.00
CA ALA A 54 0.63 9.59 -1.99
C ALA A 54 0.16 10.94 -2.57
N LEU A 55 -0.74 10.92 -3.56
CA LEU A 55 -1.36 12.15 -4.10
C LEU A 55 -2.20 12.85 -3.05
N GLU A 56 -3.04 12.12 -2.31
CA GLU A 56 -3.86 12.67 -1.24
C GLU A 56 -2.98 13.29 -0.15
N VAL A 57 -2.00 12.54 0.34
CA VAL A 57 -1.08 13.03 1.39
C VAL A 57 -0.35 14.28 0.93
N ARG A 58 0.14 14.32 -0.32
CA ARG A 58 0.79 15.51 -0.87
C ARG A 58 -0.17 16.70 -0.93
N HIS A 59 -1.37 16.49 -1.45
CA HIS A 59 -2.38 17.55 -1.55
C HIS A 59 -2.67 18.16 -0.16
N ILE A 60 -2.90 17.31 0.85
CA ILE A 60 -3.16 17.75 2.21
C ILE A 60 -1.99 18.55 2.78
N LEU A 61 -0.77 18.03 2.68
CA LEU A 61 0.39 18.68 3.27
C LEU A 61 0.75 19.99 2.56
N GLN A 62 0.71 20.01 1.22
CA GLN A 62 1.20 21.15 0.44
C GLN A 62 0.12 22.17 0.13
N GLU A 63 -1.09 21.74 -0.22
CA GLU A 63 -2.14 22.61 -0.74
C GLU A 63 -3.17 23.01 0.34
N GLU A 64 -3.61 22.06 1.18
CA GLU A 64 -4.57 22.37 2.25
C GLU A 64 -3.88 23.05 3.44
N LEU A 65 -2.74 22.54 3.90
CA LEU A 65 -2.11 22.96 5.16
C LEU A 65 -0.89 23.84 4.97
N ALA A 66 -0.41 24.00 3.74
CA ALA A 66 0.83 24.72 3.43
C ALA A 66 1.98 24.32 4.39
N CYS A 67 2.14 23.03 4.65
CA CYS A 67 3.14 22.49 5.56
C CYS A 67 4.54 22.93 5.09
N PRO A 68 5.33 23.60 5.95
CA PRO A 68 6.64 24.13 5.54
C PRO A 68 7.70 23.04 5.38
N ALA A 69 7.49 21.86 5.96
CA ALA A 69 8.46 20.77 5.93
C ALA A 69 8.56 20.14 4.53
N ARG A 70 9.79 20.02 4.05
CA ARG A 70 10.11 19.34 2.79
C ARG A 70 10.35 17.87 3.05
N VAL A 71 9.29 17.06 2.96
CA VAL A 71 9.32 15.63 3.16
C VAL A 71 9.31 14.86 1.84
N ILE A 72 9.87 13.65 1.84
CA ILE A 72 9.72 12.69 0.75
C ILE A 72 8.46 11.88 1.03
N ILE A 73 7.45 11.99 0.17
CA ILE A 73 6.25 11.17 0.23
C ILE A 73 6.45 10.00 -0.72
N ALA A 74 6.21 8.79 -0.24
CA ALA A 74 6.38 7.57 -1.02
C ALA A 74 5.28 6.57 -0.69
N GLU A 75 5.07 5.61 -1.58
CA GLU A 75 4.11 4.54 -1.37
C GLU A 75 4.59 3.21 -1.92
N THR A 76 4.12 2.14 -1.30
CA THR A 76 4.25 0.78 -1.84
C THR A 76 2.96 0.33 -2.51
N GLY A 77 3.08 -0.50 -3.54
CA GLY A 77 1.92 -1.08 -4.22
C GLY A 77 1.16 -2.11 -3.39
N ASP A 78 1.82 -2.69 -2.38
CA ASP A 78 1.22 -3.70 -1.50
C ASP A 78 1.93 -3.70 -0.14
N LEU A 79 1.34 -4.37 0.87
CA LEU A 79 1.99 -4.62 2.16
C LEU A 79 3.26 -5.47 1.98
N MET A 80 4.35 -5.12 2.66
CA MET A 80 5.59 -5.90 2.63
C MET A 80 5.46 -7.25 3.33
N TYR A 81 4.58 -7.35 4.31
CA TYR A 81 4.37 -8.55 5.14
C TYR A 81 2.93 -9.00 5.10
N ALA A 82 2.71 -10.30 5.01
CA ALA A 82 1.40 -10.91 5.21
C ALA A 82 1.28 -11.34 6.69
N CYS A 83 0.47 -10.62 7.44
CA CYS A 83 0.32 -10.82 8.88
C CYS A 83 -1.14 -10.97 9.30
N ARG A 84 -1.36 -11.71 10.39
CA ARG A 84 -2.65 -11.79 11.08
C ARG A 84 -2.42 -11.65 12.58
N MET A 85 -3.23 -10.84 13.22
CA MET A 85 -3.30 -10.83 14.69
C MET A 85 -4.00 -12.12 15.16
N VAL A 86 -3.34 -12.88 15.98
CA VAL A 86 -3.90 -14.10 16.58
C VAL A 86 -4.60 -13.76 17.88
N GLN A 87 -3.93 -12.97 18.70
CA GLN A 87 -4.45 -12.38 19.94
C GLN A 87 -3.69 -11.10 20.27
N GLU A 88 -4.11 -10.39 21.30
CA GLU A 88 -3.42 -9.16 21.72
C GLU A 88 -1.92 -9.43 21.99
N GLY A 89 -1.06 -8.68 21.31
CA GLY A 89 0.40 -8.82 21.40
C GLY A 89 1.01 -9.98 20.62
N GLU A 90 0.21 -10.81 19.92
CA GLU A 90 0.71 -11.94 19.13
C GLU A 90 0.30 -11.81 17.66
N ILE A 91 1.29 -11.80 16.78
CA ILE A 91 1.11 -11.68 15.33
C ILE A 91 1.65 -12.95 14.66
N PHE A 92 0.82 -13.61 13.86
CA PHE A 92 1.27 -14.64 12.94
C PHE A 92 1.66 -14.00 11.62
N GLN A 93 2.94 -14.12 11.25
CA GLN A 93 3.45 -13.70 9.94
C GLN A 93 3.46 -14.91 9.00
N SER A 94 2.55 -14.91 8.03
CA SER A 94 2.43 -16.01 7.06
C SER A 94 3.42 -15.91 5.90
N GLY A 95 3.98 -14.72 5.65
CA GLY A 95 4.96 -14.54 4.58
C GLY A 95 5.59 -13.16 4.54
N ILE A 96 6.78 -13.10 3.94
CA ILE A 96 7.45 -11.86 3.53
C ILE A 96 7.40 -11.85 2.00
N LYS A 97 6.86 -10.79 1.44
CA LYS A 97 6.81 -10.66 -0.03
C LYS A 97 8.21 -10.46 -0.59
N GLN A 98 8.49 -11.13 -1.71
CA GLN A 98 9.81 -11.08 -2.35
C GLN A 98 9.96 -9.85 -3.25
N HIS A 99 8.83 -9.29 -3.70
CA HIS A 99 8.81 -8.14 -4.60
C HIS A 99 7.64 -7.23 -4.26
N VAL A 100 7.94 -5.99 -3.91
CA VAL A 100 6.96 -4.94 -3.61
C VAL A 100 7.37 -3.67 -4.33
N ALA A 101 6.57 -3.24 -5.28
CA ALA A 101 6.81 -1.99 -6.01
C ALA A 101 6.78 -0.79 -5.05
N VAL A 102 7.70 0.14 -5.22
CA VAL A 102 7.78 1.37 -4.44
C VAL A 102 8.13 2.56 -5.32
N ALA A 103 7.47 3.69 -5.11
CA ALA A 103 7.81 4.95 -5.76
C ALA A 103 7.62 6.14 -4.82
N ALA A 104 8.39 7.19 -5.07
CA ALA A 104 8.21 8.48 -4.42
C ALA A 104 7.36 9.43 -5.29
N LEU A 105 6.80 10.45 -4.66
CA LEU A 105 6.12 11.55 -5.31
C LEU A 105 6.78 12.89 -4.91
N PRO A 106 7.46 13.61 -5.84
CA PRO A 106 7.66 13.26 -7.25
C PRO A 106 8.63 12.06 -7.43
N ALA A 107 8.53 11.38 -8.57
CA ALA A 107 9.34 10.20 -8.90
C ALA A 107 10.86 10.44 -8.84
N SER A 108 11.32 11.69 -9.05
CA SER A 108 12.73 12.08 -8.92
C SER A 108 13.33 11.83 -7.53
N HIS A 109 12.51 11.64 -6.51
CA HIS A 109 12.96 11.29 -5.16
C HIS A 109 13.13 9.78 -4.94
N THR A 110 12.68 8.94 -5.87
CA THR A 110 12.78 7.47 -5.72
C THR A 110 14.23 6.97 -5.54
N PRO A 111 15.26 7.50 -6.24
CA PRO A 111 16.64 7.09 -5.98
C PRO A 111 17.06 7.37 -4.53
N ARG A 112 16.76 8.55 -4.00
CA ARG A 112 17.07 8.89 -2.60
C ARG A 112 16.28 8.03 -1.60
N LEU A 113 15.03 7.73 -1.90
CA LEU A 113 14.22 6.81 -1.12
C LEU A 113 14.90 5.43 -1.02
N MET A 114 15.37 4.89 -2.15
CA MET A 114 16.00 3.58 -2.22
C MET A 114 17.37 3.51 -1.54
N GLU A 115 18.14 4.60 -1.53
CA GLU A 115 19.38 4.68 -0.74
C GLU A 115 19.11 4.46 0.75
N VAL A 116 17.98 4.96 1.26
CA VAL A 116 17.62 4.86 2.68
C VAL A 116 16.89 3.56 3.00
N LEU A 117 15.86 3.22 2.21
CA LEU A 117 14.96 2.11 2.52
C LEU A 117 15.45 0.75 1.98
N GLY A 118 16.20 0.74 0.88
CA GLY A 118 16.66 -0.50 0.25
C GLY A 118 17.46 -1.41 1.19
N PRO A 119 18.40 -0.89 1.98
CA PRO A 119 19.13 -1.70 2.98
C PRO A 119 18.25 -2.24 4.10
N ILE A 120 17.14 -1.55 4.42
CA ILE A 120 16.21 -1.92 5.52
C ILE A 120 15.18 -2.94 5.02
N PHE A 121 14.67 -2.72 3.81
CA PHE A 121 13.61 -3.51 3.18
C PHE A 121 14.03 -4.03 1.80
N PRO A 122 14.79 -5.12 1.73
CA PRO A 122 15.30 -5.65 0.45
C PRO A 122 14.22 -6.10 -0.54
N CYS A 123 12.98 -6.27 -0.07
CA CYS A 123 11.83 -6.61 -0.91
C CYS A 123 11.31 -5.43 -1.75
N LEU A 124 11.75 -4.20 -1.48
CA LEU A 124 11.32 -3.03 -2.21
C LEU A 124 12.03 -2.95 -3.57
N HIS A 125 11.24 -2.76 -4.61
CA HIS A 125 11.72 -2.57 -5.98
C HIS A 125 11.20 -1.23 -6.52
N PRO A 126 12.11 -0.32 -6.93
CA PRO A 126 11.71 0.97 -7.44
C PRO A 126 10.98 0.84 -8.77
N VAL A 127 9.91 1.59 -8.94
CA VAL A 127 9.18 1.78 -10.20
C VAL A 127 9.17 3.26 -10.58
N ASP A 128 8.80 3.56 -11.83
CA ASP A 128 8.95 4.89 -12.40
C ASP A 128 7.95 5.92 -11.85
N SER A 129 6.83 5.45 -11.32
CA SER A 129 5.82 6.36 -10.77
C SER A 129 4.89 5.69 -9.75
N ILE A 130 4.23 6.52 -8.93
CA ILE A 130 3.17 6.07 -8.03
C ILE A 130 1.92 5.55 -8.76
N LEU A 131 1.77 5.81 -10.06
CA LEU A 131 0.72 5.17 -10.85
C LEU A 131 1.00 3.68 -11.01
N GLU A 132 2.26 3.30 -11.19
CA GLU A 132 2.64 1.88 -11.26
C GLU A 132 2.38 1.18 -9.93
N THR A 133 2.80 1.75 -8.79
CA THR A 133 2.49 1.19 -7.47
C THR A 133 0.99 1.01 -7.27
N GLY A 134 0.19 2.00 -7.67
CA GLY A 134 -1.27 1.96 -7.56
C GLY A 134 -1.92 0.87 -8.42
N PHE A 135 -1.40 0.66 -9.63
CA PHE A 135 -1.98 -0.30 -10.57
C PHE A 135 -1.37 -1.71 -10.50
N GLU A 136 -0.14 -1.88 -9.98
CA GLU A 136 0.47 -3.20 -9.83
C GLU A 136 -0.19 -4.01 -8.70
N GLY A 137 -0.67 -3.35 -7.65
CA GLY A 137 -1.27 -4.01 -6.50
C GLY A 137 -2.53 -4.82 -6.84
N GLY A 138 -2.52 -6.11 -6.50
CA GLY A 138 -3.65 -7.03 -6.77
C GLY A 138 -4.91 -6.75 -5.93
N GLY A 139 -4.80 -5.93 -4.89
CA GLY A 139 -5.87 -5.69 -3.93
C GLY A 139 -7.17 -5.18 -4.54
N ALA A 140 -7.08 -4.28 -5.53
CA ALA A 140 -8.24 -3.73 -6.23
C ALA A 140 -9.08 -4.78 -6.98
N MET A 141 -8.46 -5.89 -7.40
CA MET A 141 -9.14 -7.00 -8.08
C MET A 141 -9.54 -8.11 -7.11
N LEU A 142 -8.64 -8.46 -6.17
CA LEU A 142 -8.81 -9.62 -5.30
C LEU A 142 -9.74 -9.39 -4.10
N HIS A 143 -10.01 -8.15 -3.72
CA HIS A 143 -10.86 -7.89 -2.55
C HIS A 143 -12.29 -7.49 -2.93
N PRO A 144 -12.58 -6.47 -3.77
CA PRO A 144 -13.95 -6.05 -4.03
C PRO A 144 -14.77 -7.12 -4.74
N ILE A 145 -14.20 -7.74 -5.78
CA ILE A 145 -14.95 -8.68 -6.63
C ILE A 145 -15.37 -9.93 -5.87
N PRO A 146 -14.47 -10.70 -5.23
CA PRO A 146 -14.91 -11.85 -4.44
C PRO A 146 -15.81 -11.47 -3.26
N SER A 147 -15.58 -10.31 -2.61
CA SER A 147 -16.43 -9.85 -1.51
C SER A 147 -17.86 -9.61 -1.98
N LEU A 148 -18.06 -8.88 -3.07
CA LEU A 148 -19.38 -8.61 -3.66
C LEU A 148 -20.07 -9.90 -4.11
N MET A 149 -19.32 -10.81 -4.72
CA MET A 149 -19.89 -12.08 -5.22
C MET A 149 -20.23 -13.09 -4.12
N ASN A 150 -19.75 -12.85 -2.89
CA ASN A 150 -20.04 -13.68 -1.71
C ASN A 150 -20.89 -12.94 -0.65
N LEU A 151 -21.53 -11.81 -0.98
CA LEU A 151 -22.36 -11.05 -0.04
C LEU A 151 -23.40 -11.90 0.67
N ASN A 152 -24.05 -12.82 -0.03
CA ASN A 152 -25.04 -13.74 0.55
C ASN A 152 -24.43 -14.60 1.69
N ARG A 153 -23.16 -15.02 1.59
CA ARG A 153 -22.46 -15.74 2.67
C ARG A 153 -22.17 -14.84 3.85
N THR A 154 -21.69 -13.61 3.53
CA THR A 154 -21.37 -12.59 4.53
C THR A 154 -22.61 -12.19 5.33
N ASP A 155 -23.72 -11.88 4.67
CA ASP A 155 -24.99 -11.49 5.30
C ASP A 155 -25.57 -12.60 6.19
N ARG A 156 -25.31 -13.85 5.87
CA ARG A 156 -25.72 -15.01 6.65
C ARG A 156 -24.73 -15.42 7.73
N ALA A 157 -23.64 -14.66 7.92
CA ALA A 157 -22.55 -14.99 8.82
C ALA A 157 -21.98 -16.42 8.64
N GLN A 158 -21.97 -16.90 7.40
CA GLN A 158 -21.40 -18.20 7.05
C GLN A 158 -19.89 -18.08 6.91
N GLY A 159 -19.14 -18.76 7.79
CA GLY A 159 -17.68 -18.84 7.66
C GLY A 159 -17.28 -19.55 6.36
N TYR A 160 -16.24 -19.03 5.68
CA TYR A 160 -15.63 -19.65 4.50
C TYR A 160 -14.20 -19.14 4.32
N ASP A 161 -13.36 -19.95 3.70
CA ASP A 161 -12.01 -19.56 3.35
C ASP A 161 -12.03 -18.65 2.11
N TYR A 162 -11.74 -17.37 2.33
CA TYR A 162 -11.93 -16.31 1.36
C TYR A 162 -11.30 -16.61 -0.01
N TYR A 163 -10.04 -17.04 -0.02
CA TYR A 163 -9.30 -17.30 -1.27
C TYR A 163 -9.54 -18.70 -1.85
N ILE A 164 -10.03 -19.66 -1.04
CA ILE A 164 -10.29 -21.05 -1.47
C ILE A 164 -11.75 -21.18 -1.87
N ASP A 165 -12.67 -20.96 -0.94
CA ASP A 165 -14.10 -21.12 -1.16
C ASP A 165 -14.74 -19.90 -1.85
N GLY A 166 -14.18 -18.72 -1.57
CA GLY A 166 -14.69 -17.44 -2.07
C GLY A 166 -14.29 -17.11 -3.51
N ILE A 167 -13.27 -17.78 -4.08
CA ILE A 167 -12.83 -17.59 -5.46
C ILE A 167 -13.14 -18.85 -6.28
N THR A 168 -14.42 -19.05 -6.59
CA THR A 168 -14.85 -20.13 -7.48
C THR A 168 -14.35 -19.90 -8.92
N PRO A 169 -14.35 -20.93 -9.79
CA PRO A 169 -13.97 -20.74 -11.20
C PRO A 169 -14.74 -19.64 -11.93
N SER A 170 -15.98 -19.38 -11.56
CA SER A 170 -16.78 -18.29 -12.14
C SER A 170 -16.32 -16.93 -11.64
N ILE A 171 -16.02 -16.80 -10.36
CA ILE A 171 -15.50 -15.58 -9.76
C ILE A 171 -14.08 -15.29 -10.29
N ALA A 172 -13.24 -16.33 -10.45
CA ALA A 172 -11.91 -16.19 -11.04
C ALA A 172 -11.98 -15.64 -12.48
N ARG A 173 -12.94 -16.10 -13.29
CA ARG A 173 -13.15 -15.53 -14.64
C ARG A 173 -13.56 -14.06 -14.60
N LEU A 174 -14.41 -13.66 -13.65
CA LEU A 174 -14.79 -12.26 -13.47
C LEU A 174 -13.60 -11.41 -13.04
N VAL A 175 -12.83 -11.88 -12.07
CA VAL A 175 -11.56 -11.23 -11.64
C VAL A 175 -10.62 -11.04 -12.83
N SER A 176 -10.44 -12.07 -13.64
CA SER A 176 -9.58 -12.00 -14.84
C SER A 176 -10.10 -11.00 -15.88
N ALA A 177 -11.41 -10.92 -16.07
CA ALA A 177 -12.02 -9.95 -17.00
C ALA A 177 -11.77 -8.51 -16.51
N CYS A 178 -11.97 -8.23 -15.23
CA CYS A 178 -11.67 -6.92 -14.65
C CYS A 178 -10.18 -6.60 -14.68
N ASP A 179 -9.31 -7.61 -14.51
CA ASP A 179 -7.87 -7.42 -14.67
C ASP A 179 -7.48 -7.03 -16.10
N CYS A 180 -8.16 -7.58 -17.10
CA CYS A 180 -7.97 -7.15 -18.50
C CYS A 180 -8.35 -5.67 -18.71
N GLU A 181 -9.41 -5.18 -18.06
CA GLU A 181 -9.79 -3.77 -18.09
C GLU A 181 -8.74 -2.90 -17.40
N ARG A 182 -8.27 -3.29 -16.22
CA ARG A 182 -7.15 -2.62 -15.53
C ARG A 182 -5.93 -2.49 -16.44
N LEU A 183 -5.52 -3.58 -17.07
CA LEU A 183 -4.38 -3.59 -17.99
C LEU A 183 -4.61 -2.72 -19.23
N ALA A 184 -5.84 -2.61 -19.71
CA ALA A 184 -6.18 -1.70 -20.81
C ALA A 184 -6.02 -0.22 -20.39
N VAL A 185 -6.45 0.14 -19.18
CA VAL A 185 -6.22 1.48 -18.60
C VAL A 185 -4.72 1.75 -18.44
N CYS A 186 -3.96 0.80 -17.89
CA CYS A 186 -2.52 0.95 -17.75
C CYS A 186 -1.83 1.23 -19.09
N ARG A 187 -2.15 0.44 -20.14
CA ARG A 187 -1.62 0.68 -21.49
C ARG A 187 -1.98 2.06 -22.04
N ALA A 188 -3.21 2.53 -21.79
CA ALA A 188 -3.63 3.87 -22.20
C ALA A 188 -2.86 4.99 -21.47
N LEU A 189 -2.40 4.73 -20.27
CA LEU A 189 -1.55 5.63 -19.47
C LEU A 189 -0.05 5.47 -19.79
N GLY A 190 0.34 4.55 -20.67
CA GLY A 190 1.74 4.25 -20.98
C GLY A 190 2.46 3.46 -19.89
N LEU A 191 1.72 2.76 -19.02
CA LEU A 191 2.28 1.97 -17.93
C LEU A 191 2.39 0.49 -18.34
N GLU A 192 3.51 -0.13 -17.99
CA GLU A 192 3.74 -1.55 -18.15
C GLU A 192 3.66 -2.26 -16.79
N VAL A 193 2.48 -2.75 -16.44
CA VAL A 193 2.26 -3.50 -15.20
C VAL A 193 1.92 -4.96 -15.49
N PRO A 194 2.33 -5.90 -14.64
CA PRO A 194 2.02 -7.31 -14.82
C PRO A 194 0.51 -7.58 -14.66
N SER A 195 0.04 -8.69 -15.24
CA SER A 195 -1.30 -9.20 -14.92
C SER A 195 -1.38 -9.61 -13.45
N LEU A 196 -2.60 -9.65 -12.90
CA LEU A 196 -2.80 -10.11 -11.52
C LEU A 196 -2.17 -11.47 -11.25
N VAL A 197 -2.33 -12.43 -12.16
CA VAL A 197 -1.74 -13.77 -12.02
C VAL A 197 -0.22 -13.70 -12.00
N ALA A 198 0.39 -12.92 -12.90
CA ALA A 198 1.84 -12.74 -12.94
C ALA A 198 2.37 -12.03 -11.66
N SER A 199 1.64 -11.03 -11.16
CA SER A 199 1.98 -10.37 -9.89
C SER A 199 1.94 -11.34 -8.71
N LEU A 200 0.90 -12.18 -8.61
CA LEU A 200 0.78 -13.17 -7.56
C LEU A 200 1.91 -14.20 -7.61
N GLN A 201 2.24 -14.69 -8.81
CA GLN A 201 3.37 -15.62 -9.01
C GLN A 201 4.72 -14.97 -8.61
N LYS A 202 4.95 -13.72 -8.96
CA LYS A 202 6.16 -12.97 -8.60
C LYS A 202 6.27 -12.72 -7.09
N THR A 203 5.14 -12.52 -6.44
CA THR A 203 5.06 -12.15 -5.02
C THR A 203 5.16 -13.36 -4.09
N TYR A 204 4.54 -14.47 -4.46
CA TYR A 204 4.40 -15.66 -3.60
C TYR A 204 5.11 -16.91 -4.12
N GLY A 205 5.71 -16.85 -5.32
CA GLY A 205 6.52 -17.92 -5.89
C GLY A 205 5.77 -18.93 -6.64
#